data_c8da572cb3f33c27c07bce870ae8b0ed
#
_entry.id   c8da572cb3f33c27c07bce870ae8b0ed
#
_cell.length_a   1.000
_cell.length_b   1.000
_cell.length_c   1.000
_cell.angle_alpha   90.00
_cell.angle_beta   90.00
_cell.angle_gamma   90.00
#
_symmetry.space_group_name_H-M   'P 1'
#
loop_
_entity.id
_entity.type
_entity.pdbx_description
1 polymer ?
#
loop_
_entity_poly.entity_id
_entity_poly.type
_entity_poly.pdbx_seq_one_letter_code
_entity_poly.pdbx_strand_id
1 'polypeptide(L)'
;MIGEKQTTRPIESLAQRLARIVLTELPVWQLLVLAAAAGALWAASLFDWSFVTGQHAFWQFPKGTIGGGPNDMALYLAAYLYYVQSPWQLPLFYVSAFGTPAGTNVILTDFVPIVALIGKLVHSLTGATTNLYGAFLFLCFALPGVMMTLVLIAARIRYGLAALIAGIFANAMPALLYRWGHTPLEAHYLLIGALALYLFSLKKPAWRGLAAGWIAYLVLAYLTNPYLFAMVGTVWVCTVIQRRLNGLATTREALGIGVLTVALVTTVVTLGGQFGGGSGPPFSTGYGLFSMNLLSPLVPQDSGLFPGLGGVIDATGGQYEGFNYLGVGLLLASLLVLPAEAGWLRRNLRRHVALLVAFATLTAFAISHRVFAGHWLLFEVPIPRYIVWALGILRGSGRFFWLIGYAQMAIVIVLGFRCAQPVMALCLVGAAILQLFDVQPLREQIIASIAAPGAEELDRDEVARLIARARHVEAVPSFQCSIGLDQQQKMWRANMELMLATARMNVPTNTVYLVRHFGIFGVTLLDVVRAPSRALEMMMARRDQYCNQEIEYARSSGRPGDVIVLLSDRPRTEEMAAGVTCSPLSWARYCERSKQ
;
A
#
# COMPACT_ATOMS: atom_id res chain seq x y z
N MET A 1 -43.46 -60.81 29.77
CA MET A 1 -42.01 -60.43 29.81
C MET A 1 -41.69 -59.75 28.51
N ILE A 2 -41.72 -58.45 28.54
CA ILE A 2 -41.38 -57.58 27.37
C ILE A 2 -39.93 -57.15 27.58
N GLY A 3 -39.00 -57.70 26.77
CA GLY A 3 -37.58 -57.34 26.84
C GLY A 3 -37.34 -55.97 26.16
N GLU A 4 -37.03 -54.94 26.92
CA GLU A 4 -36.54 -53.67 26.43
C GLU A 4 -35.18 -53.86 25.81
N LYS A 5 -35.11 -53.73 24.45
CA LYS A 5 -33.85 -53.62 23.74
C LYS A 5 -33.25 -52.23 24.06
N GLN A 6 -32.38 -52.19 25.04
CA GLN A 6 -31.46 -51.03 25.22
C GLN A 6 -30.59 -50.96 23.94
N THR A 7 -30.87 -49.99 23.07
CA THR A 7 -29.99 -49.57 21.99
C THR A 7 -28.81 -48.81 22.59
N THR A 8 -27.74 -49.53 22.92
CA THR A 8 -26.44 -48.94 23.22
C THR A 8 -25.96 -48.14 22.00
N ARG A 9 -25.99 -46.82 22.11
CA ARG A 9 -25.33 -45.96 21.09
C ARG A 9 -23.86 -46.36 21.07
N PRO A 10 -23.28 -46.66 19.87
CA PRO A 10 -21.87 -46.99 19.80
C PRO A 10 -21.06 -45.82 20.31
N ILE A 11 -20.09 -46.07 21.21
CA ILE A 11 -19.16 -45.08 21.72
C ILE A 11 -18.36 -44.59 20.51
N GLU A 12 -18.62 -43.36 20.12
CA GLU A 12 -17.95 -42.69 18.98
C GLU A 12 -16.44 -42.62 19.27
N SER A 13 -15.62 -43.11 18.37
CA SER A 13 -14.17 -43.06 18.53
C SER A 13 -13.67 -41.62 18.62
N LEU A 14 -12.58 -41.36 19.32
CA LEU A 14 -11.95 -40.03 19.40
C LEU A 14 -11.69 -39.44 18.02
N ALA A 15 -11.27 -40.29 17.08
CA ALA A 15 -11.04 -39.89 15.67
C ALA A 15 -12.33 -39.41 14.99
N GLN A 16 -13.47 -40.05 15.22
CA GLN A 16 -14.76 -39.63 14.66
C GLN A 16 -15.24 -38.30 15.28
N ARG A 17 -15.02 -38.08 16.57
CA ARG A 17 -15.33 -36.80 17.24
C ARG A 17 -14.46 -35.67 16.70
N LEU A 18 -13.14 -35.89 16.55
CA LEU A 18 -12.22 -34.93 15.97
C LEU A 18 -12.60 -34.61 14.51
N ALA A 19 -12.92 -35.63 13.71
CA ALA A 19 -13.35 -35.42 12.33
C ALA A 19 -14.61 -34.56 12.26
N ARG A 20 -15.58 -34.77 13.14
CA ARG A 20 -16.81 -33.98 13.20
C ARG A 20 -16.52 -32.51 13.53
N ILE A 21 -15.67 -32.23 14.52
CA ILE A 21 -15.32 -30.86 14.93
C ILE A 21 -14.57 -30.15 13.79
N VAL A 22 -13.57 -30.80 13.23
CA VAL A 22 -12.67 -30.25 12.19
C VAL A 22 -13.40 -29.96 10.89
N LEU A 23 -14.38 -30.79 10.52
CA LEU A 23 -15.12 -30.74 9.25
C LEU A 23 -16.59 -30.31 9.43
N THR A 24 -16.88 -29.51 10.47
CA THR A 24 -18.20 -28.92 10.63
C THR A 24 -18.45 -27.86 9.56
N GLU A 25 -19.45 -28.09 8.72
CA GLU A 25 -19.92 -27.09 7.76
C GLU A 25 -20.78 -26.04 8.45
N LEU A 26 -20.53 -24.77 8.09
CA LEU A 26 -21.30 -23.62 8.60
C LEU A 26 -22.05 -22.92 7.46
N PRO A 27 -23.20 -22.31 7.74
CA PRO A 27 -23.85 -21.38 6.83
C PRO A 27 -22.93 -20.21 6.46
N VAL A 28 -23.09 -19.68 5.24
CA VAL A 28 -22.23 -18.60 4.72
C VAL A 28 -22.12 -17.41 5.67
N TRP A 29 -23.24 -16.97 6.26
CA TRP A 29 -23.23 -15.83 7.17
C TRP A 29 -22.42 -16.10 8.45
N GLN A 30 -22.47 -17.34 9.00
CA GLN A 30 -21.67 -17.72 10.18
C GLN A 30 -20.17 -17.73 9.85
N LEU A 31 -19.78 -18.22 8.67
CA LEU A 31 -18.39 -18.17 8.22
C LEU A 31 -17.89 -16.74 8.12
N LEU A 32 -18.71 -15.82 7.58
CA LEU A 32 -18.33 -14.41 7.47
C LEU A 32 -18.25 -13.72 8.82
N VAL A 33 -19.18 -13.99 9.74
CA VAL A 33 -19.13 -13.47 11.11
C VAL A 33 -17.90 -14.00 11.83
N LEU A 34 -17.62 -15.30 11.73
CA LEU A 34 -16.42 -15.92 12.32
C LEU A 34 -15.13 -15.29 11.79
N ALA A 35 -15.02 -15.13 10.47
CA ALA A 35 -13.87 -14.52 9.84
C ALA A 35 -13.71 -13.04 10.24
N ALA A 36 -14.83 -12.29 10.29
CA ALA A 36 -14.82 -10.88 10.71
C ALA A 36 -14.42 -10.73 12.18
N ALA A 37 -14.94 -11.56 13.06
CA ALA A 37 -14.57 -11.56 14.47
C ALA A 37 -13.09 -11.92 14.68
N ALA A 38 -12.61 -12.96 14.02
CA ALA A 38 -11.19 -13.34 14.08
C ALA A 38 -10.28 -12.25 13.53
N GLY A 39 -10.65 -11.61 12.41
CA GLY A 39 -9.91 -10.50 11.83
C GLY A 39 -9.90 -9.26 12.73
N ALA A 40 -11.05 -8.93 13.34
CA ALA A 40 -11.14 -7.81 14.28
C ALA A 40 -10.29 -8.06 15.54
N LEU A 41 -10.28 -9.28 16.08
CA LEU A 41 -9.41 -9.66 17.19
C LEU A 41 -7.94 -9.57 16.84
N TRP A 42 -7.56 -10.01 15.62
CA TRP A 42 -6.20 -9.86 15.12
C TRP A 42 -5.79 -8.38 15.04
N ALA A 43 -6.60 -7.54 14.40
CA ALA A 43 -6.32 -6.12 14.29
C ALA A 43 -6.29 -5.42 15.66
N ALA A 44 -7.20 -5.77 16.58
CA ALA A 44 -7.21 -5.26 17.95
C ALA A 44 -5.99 -5.71 18.78
N SER A 45 -5.31 -6.80 18.39
CA SER A 45 -4.04 -7.21 19.01
C SER A 45 -2.84 -6.35 18.57
N LEU A 46 -3.00 -5.52 17.54
CA LEU A 46 -1.98 -4.60 17.02
C LEU A 46 -2.31 -3.15 17.36
N PHE A 47 -3.58 -2.78 17.36
CA PHE A 47 -4.05 -1.39 17.42
C PHE A 47 -5.05 -1.20 18.56
N ASP A 48 -4.76 -0.30 19.48
CA ASP A 48 -5.71 0.11 20.50
C ASP A 48 -6.79 1.06 19.94
N TRP A 49 -7.84 1.31 20.72
CA TRP A 49 -8.94 2.15 20.29
C TRP A 49 -8.55 3.60 20.03
N SER A 50 -7.59 4.14 20.78
CA SER A 50 -7.13 5.51 20.59
C SER A 50 -6.37 5.67 19.28
N PHE A 51 -5.63 4.63 18.85
CA PHE A 51 -5.00 4.57 17.53
C PHE A 51 -6.06 4.54 16.43
N VAL A 52 -7.07 3.67 16.56
CA VAL A 52 -8.14 3.50 15.56
C VAL A 52 -8.93 4.80 15.35
N THR A 53 -9.20 5.54 16.43
CA THR A 53 -9.93 6.82 16.38
C THR A 53 -9.07 8.02 16.00
N GLY A 54 -7.77 7.82 15.76
CA GLY A 54 -6.86 8.90 15.38
C GLY A 54 -6.41 9.79 16.53
N GLN A 55 -6.65 9.39 17.79
CA GLN A 55 -6.35 10.17 19.00
C GLN A 55 -5.03 9.78 19.68
N HIS A 56 -4.43 8.64 19.29
CA HIS A 56 -3.19 8.15 19.88
C HIS A 56 -2.03 9.11 19.62
N ALA A 57 -1.07 9.22 20.57
CA ALA A 57 0.10 10.08 20.47
C ALA A 57 0.96 9.79 19.21
N PHE A 58 0.97 8.56 18.73
CA PHE A 58 1.58 8.17 17.46
C PHE A 58 1.25 9.12 16.30
N TRP A 59 -0.01 9.58 16.22
CA TRP A 59 -0.48 10.45 15.14
C TRP A 59 0.07 11.87 15.22
N GLN A 60 0.77 12.24 16.31
CA GLN A 60 1.44 13.54 16.40
C GLN A 60 2.57 13.66 15.39
N PHE A 61 3.38 12.57 15.25
CA PHE A 61 4.37 12.42 14.21
C PHE A 61 4.49 10.94 13.84
N PRO A 62 3.61 10.43 12.96
CA PRO A 62 3.53 9.01 12.66
C PRO A 62 4.80 8.52 11.96
N LYS A 63 5.22 7.29 12.26
CA LYS A 63 6.41 6.63 11.72
C LYS A 63 6.13 5.19 11.31
N GLY A 64 6.85 4.71 10.30
CA GLY A 64 6.88 3.29 9.92
C GLY A 64 8.13 2.59 10.43
N THR A 65 8.20 1.28 10.24
CA THR A 65 9.36 0.46 10.65
C THR A 65 10.39 0.27 9.55
N ILE A 66 9.99 0.41 8.29
CA ILE A 66 10.79 0.00 7.15
C ILE A 66 11.72 1.12 6.70
N GLY A 67 13.02 0.83 6.71
CA GLY A 67 14.03 1.56 5.96
C GLY A 67 14.54 2.87 6.54
N GLY A 68 14.11 3.30 7.73
CA GLY A 68 14.69 4.51 8.37
C GLY A 68 14.67 5.81 7.54
N GLY A 69 13.95 5.81 6.41
CA GLY A 69 13.78 6.94 5.51
C GLY A 69 12.81 7.98 6.05
N PRO A 70 12.57 9.07 5.30
CA PRO A 70 11.57 10.06 5.66
C PRO A 70 10.24 9.36 5.85
N ASN A 71 9.52 9.80 6.86
CA ASN A 71 8.35 9.10 7.37
C ASN A 71 7.15 9.28 6.44
N ASP A 72 6.95 8.39 5.48
CA ASP A 72 5.90 8.46 4.47
C ASP A 72 4.50 8.60 5.10
N MET A 73 4.27 8.02 6.30
CA MET A 73 2.99 8.16 7.00
C MET A 73 2.70 9.60 7.40
N ALA A 74 3.71 10.42 7.71
CA ALA A 74 3.54 11.84 7.98
C ALA A 74 3.09 12.61 6.71
N LEU A 75 3.66 12.26 5.56
CA LEU A 75 3.24 12.79 4.26
C LEU A 75 1.77 12.45 3.97
N TYR A 76 1.39 11.17 4.14
CA TYR A 76 0.02 10.74 3.87
C TYR A 76 -0.98 11.47 4.76
N LEU A 77 -0.65 11.64 6.03
CA LEU A 77 -1.48 12.37 6.98
C LEU A 77 -1.56 13.86 6.65
N ALA A 78 -0.45 14.50 6.29
CA ALA A 78 -0.44 15.91 5.90
C ALA A 78 -1.28 16.16 4.64
N ALA A 79 -1.09 15.34 3.60
CA ALA A 79 -1.88 15.40 2.37
C ALA A 79 -3.38 15.19 2.63
N TYR A 80 -3.72 14.24 3.51
CA TYR A 80 -5.09 14.01 3.96
C TYR A 80 -5.69 15.25 4.65
N LEU A 81 -4.97 15.83 5.62
CA LEU A 81 -5.44 16.99 6.39
C LEU A 81 -5.68 18.20 5.48
N TYR A 82 -4.73 18.52 4.61
CA TYR A 82 -4.90 19.59 3.63
C TYR A 82 -6.08 19.34 2.70
N TYR A 83 -6.22 18.11 2.19
CA TYR A 83 -7.32 17.77 1.29
C TYR A 83 -8.68 17.87 1.96
N VAL A 84 -8.81 17.36 3.18
CA VAL A 84 -10.07 17.38 3.93
C VAL A 84 -10.54 18.83 4.17
N GLN A 85 -9.62 19.74 4.48
CA GLN A 85 -9.90 21.16 4.78
C GLN A 85 -9.98 22.05 3.53
N SER A 86 -9.60 21.52 2.34
CA SER A 86 -9.68 22.30 1.09
C SER A 86 -11.12 22.39 0.55
N PRO A 87 -11.46 23.39 -0.30
CA PRO A 87 -12.75 23.44 -0.95
C PRO A 87 -12.95 22.28 -1.94
N TRP A 88 -14.22 21.95 -2.25
CA TRP A 88 -14.57 21.06 -3.36
C TRP A 88 -14.27 21.75 -4.68
N GLN A 89 -13.43 21.15 -5.53
CA GLN A 89 -13.01 21.73 -6.80
C GLN A 89 -12.60 20.64 -7.81
N LEU A 90 -12.38 21.02 -9.05
CA LEU A 90 -11.79 20.15 -10.07
C LEU A 90 -10.42 20.72 -10.48
N PRO A 91 -9.40 19.87 -10.69
CA PRO A 91 -9.38 18.41 -10.46
C PRO A 91 -9.66 18.05 -9.00
N LEU A 92 -10.35 16.91 -8.78
CA LEU A 92 -10.91 16.55 -7.48
C LEU A 92 -9.87 16.53 -6.34
N PHE A 93 -8.62 16.12 -6.62
CA PHE A 93 -7.57 15.98 -5.61
C PHE A 93 -6.52 17.12 -5.63
N TYR A 94 -6.83 18.24 -6.30
CA TYR A 94 -5.95 19.40 -6.27
C TYR A 94 -6.11 20.21 -4.99
N VAL A 95 -4.97 20.65 -4.39
CA VAL A 95 -4.92 21.48 -3.17
C VAL A 95 -3.95 22.62 -3.39
N SER A 96 -4.46 23.85 -3.42
CA SER A 96 -3.65 25.05 -3.67
C SER A 96 -2.73 25.46 -2.50
N ALA A 97 -3.13 25.16 -1.27
CA ALA A 97 -2.36 25.49 -0.05
C ALA A 97 -1.16 24.56 0.19
N PHE A 98 -1.06 23.43 -0.51
CA PHE A 98 -0.03 22.43 -0.33
C PHE A 98 0.92 22.41 -1.53
N GLY A 99 2.17 22.81 -1.32
CA GLY A 99 3.16 22.97 -2.39
C GLY A 99 3.05 24.31 -3.13
N THR A 100 2.91 25.39 -2.39
CA THR A 100 2.83 26.75 -2.94
C THR A 100 4.11 27.14 -3.71
N PRO A 101 4.04 28.03 -4.74
CA PRO A 101 2.83 28.70 -5.23
C PRO A 101 1.96 27.85 -6.19
N ALA A 102 2.47 26.71 -6.69
CA ALA A 102 1.79 25.93 -7.75
C ALA A 102 0.63 25.09 -7.23
N GLY A 103 0.59 24.78 -5.93
CA GLY A 103 -0.29 23.78 -5.36
C GLY A 103 0.07 22.35 -5.76
N THR A 104 -0.61 21.37 -5.22
CA THR A 104 -0.32 19.96 -5.45
C THR A 104 -1.59 19.16 -5.72
N ASN A 105 -1.56 18.27 -6.70
CA ASN A 105 -2.51 17.19 -6.77
C ASN A 105 -2.08 16.10 -5.78
N VAL A 106 -2.78 16.00 -4.63
CA VAL A 106 -2.39 15.11 -3.52
C VAL A 106 -2.41 13.62 -3.87
N ILE A 107 -3.00 13.21 -5.00
CA ILE A 107 -2.90 11.82 -5.48
C ILE A 107 -1.45 11.42 -5.80
N LEU A 108 -0.57 12.39 -6.01
CA LEU A 108 0.86 12.19 -6.26
C LEU A 108 1.70 12.00 -4.99
N THR A 109 1.08 12.17 -3.82
CA THR A 109 1.73 12.00 -2.50
C THR A 109 1.54 10.59 -1.93
N ASP A 110 1.03 9.66 -2.72
CA ASP A 110 0.67 8.30 -2.29
C ASP A 110 -0.29 8.27 -1.07
N PHE A 111 -1.13 9.30 -0.86
CA PHE A 111 -2.19 9.28 0.16
C PHE A 111 -3.31 8.29 -0.22
N VAL A 112 -4.30 8.07 0.64
CA VAL A 112 -5.42 7.15 0.37
C VAL A 112 -6.68 7.94 -0.02
N PRO A 113 -6.95 8.13 -1.34
CA PRO A 113 -8.04 8.97 -1.83
C PRO A 113 -9.41 8.63 -1.26
N ILE A 114 -9.77 7.34 -1.15
CA ILE A 114 -11.09 6.93 -0.63
C ILE A 114 -11.28 7.36 0.83
N VAL A 115 -10.25 7.22 1.66
CA VAL A 115 -10.28 7.62 3.07
C VAL A 115 -10.42 9.14 3.18
N ALA A 116 -9.70 9.86 2.33
CA ALA A 116 -9.72 11.31 2.30
C ALA A 116 -11.06 11.87 1.78
N LEU A 117 -11.69 11.22 0.80
CA LEU A 117 -13.05 11.57 0.34
C LEU A 117 -14.09 11.41 1.47
N ILE A 118 -14.02 10.30 2.21
CA ILE A 118 -14.89 10.07 3.37
C ILE A 118 -14.62 11.14 4.44
N GLY A 119 -13.35 11.41 4.76
CA GLY A 119 -12.97 12.44 5.73
C GLY A 119 -13.45 13.84 5.31
N LYS A 120 -13.31 14.19 4.03
CA LYS A 120 -13.80 15.47 3.48
C LYS A 120 -15.33 15.58 3.55
N LEU A 121 -16.05 14.50 3.28
CA LEU A 121 -17.50 14.47 3.44
C LEU A 121 -17.89 14.67 4.91
N VAL A 122 -17.25 13.97 5.84
CA VAL A 122 -17.46 14.13 7.29
C VAL A 122 -17.18 15.58 7.70
N HIS A 123 -16.05 16.16 7.27
CA HIS A 123 -15.71 17.55 7.54
C HIS A 123 -16.77 18.52 6.98
N SER A 124 -17.21 18.32 5.74
CA SER A 124 -18.24 19.17 5.12
C SER A 124 -19.58 19.15 5.85
N LEU A 125 -19.92 18.01 6.49
CA LEU A 125 -21.19 17.84 7.21
C LEU A 125 -21.12 18.29 8.68
N THR A 126 -19.96 18.15 9.33
CA THR A 126 -19.82 18.32 10.78
C THR A 126 -18.89 19.47 11.18
N GLY A 127 -18.08 20.00 10.27
CA GLY A 127 -16.99 20.95 10.56
C GLY A 127 -15.77 20.29 11.23
N ALA A 128 -15.86 19.03 11.65
CA ALA A 128 -14.79 18.36 12.37
C ALA A 128 -13.77 17.73 11.40
N THR A 129 -12.48 17.96 11.65
CA THR A 129 -11.39 17.31 10.94
C THR A 129 -10.94 16.09 11.75
N THR A 130 -11.37 14.90 11.32
CA THR A 130 -11.06 13.62 11.97
C THR A 130 -9.96 12.87 11.21
N ASN A 131 -9.05 12.23 11.92
CA ASN A 131 -8.06 11.34 11.30
C ASN A 131 -8.64 9.92 11.14
N LEU A 132 -8.94 9.51 9.91
CA LEU A 132 -9.51 8.20 9.60
C LEU A 132 -8.46 7.14 9.24
N TYR A 133 -7.17 7.46 9.25
CA TYR A 133 -6.13 6.48 8.90
C TYR A 133 -6.03 5.32 9.91
N GLY A 134 -6.28 5.58 11.20
CA GLY A 134 -6.32 4.51 12.20
C GLY A 134 -7.40 3.47 11.90
N ALA A 135 -8.62 3.91 11.58
CA ALA A 135 -9.71 3.03 11.18
C ALA A 135 -9.43 2.30 9.86
N PHE A 136 -8.81 2.97 8.89
CA PHE A 136 -8.42 2.36 7.63
C PHE A 136 -7.39 1.24 7.84
N LEU A 137 -6.35 1.49 8.63
CA LEU A 137 -5.33 0.50 8.97
C LEU A 137 -5.93 -0.69 9.71
N PHE A 138 -6.82 -0.44 10.68
CA PHE A 138 -7.55 -1.52 11.35
C PHE A 138 -8.27 -2.42 10.34
N LEU A 139 -8.95 -1.85 9.35
CA LEU A 139 -9.61 -2.62 8.29
C LEU A 139 -8.61 -3.36 7.39
N CYS A 140 -7.44 -2.78 7.09
CA CYS A 140 -6.39 -3.44 6.30
C CYS A 140 -5.89 -4.73 6.97
N PHE A 141 -5.86 -4.78 8.31
CA PHE A 141 -5.42 -5.95 9.07
C PHE A 141 -6.59 -6.88 9.50
N ALA A 142 -7.83 -6.42 9.45
CA ALA A 142 -9.01 -7.24 9.79
C ALA A 142 -9.62 -7.97 8.57
N LEU A 143 -9.64 -7.33 7.40
CA LEU A 143 -10.38 -7.81 6.24
C LEU A 143 -9.71 -8.94 5.41
N PRO A 144 -8.38 -9.15 5.40
CA PRO A 144 -7.77 -10.19 4.57
C PRO A 144 -8.36 -11.58 4.83
N GLY A 145 -8.60 -11.96 6.08
CA GLY A 145 -9.26 -13.22 6.45
C GLY A 145 -10.70 -13.33 5.96
N VAL A 146 -11.46 -12.24 6.00
CA VAL A 146 -12.82 -12.19 5.46
C VAL A 146 -12.82 -12.41 3.95
N MET A 147 -11.92 -11.73 3.22
CA MET A 147 -11.80 -11.89 1.77
C MET A 147 -11.32 -13.29 1.39
N MET A 148 -10.40 -13.89 2.15
CA MET A 148 -9.97 -15.27 1.91
C MET A 148 -11.13 -16.27 2.19
N THR A 149 -11.96 -16.00 3.19
CA THR A 149 -13.19 -16.79 3.43
C THR A 149 -14.16 -16.69 2.26
N LEU A 150 -14.28 -15.53 1.59
CA LEU A 150 -15.06 -15.41 0.35
C LEU A 150 -14.47 -16.26 -0.79
N VAL A 151 -13.14 -16.37 -0.88
CA VAL A 151 -12.48 -17.29 -1.82
C VAL A 151 -12.86 -18.75 -1.53
N LEU A 152 -12.85 -19.17 -0.26
CA LEU A 152 -13.27 -20.50 0.17
C LEU A 152 -14.73 -20.78 -0.19
N ILE A 153 -15.64 -19.85 0.10
CA ILE A 153 -17.06 -19.93 -0.27
C ILE A 153 -17.21 -20.05 -1.78
N ALA A 154 -16.45 -19.25 -2.54
CA ALA A 154 -16.40 -19.36 -3.99
C ALA A 154 -15.86 -20.72 -4.45
N ALA A 155 -14.94 -21.35 -3.72
CA ALA A 155 -14.44 -22.70 -3.98
C ALA A 155 -15.36 -23.82 -3.41
N ARG A 156 -16.50 -23.47 -2.79
CA ARG A 156 -17.44 -24.38 -2.12
C ARG A 156 -16.88 -25.09 -0.88
N ILE A 157 -15.91 -24.50 -0.22
CA ILE A 157 -15.39 -24.92 1.08
C ILE A 157 -16.14 -24.12 2.15
N ARG A 158 -16.83 -24.80 3.07
CA ARG A 158 -17.69 -24.17 4.10
C ARG A 158 -17.38 -24.61 5.52
N TYR A 159 -16.19 -25.11 5.77
CA TYR A 159 -15.78 -25.52 7.11
C TYR A 159 -15.35 -24.32 7.95
N GLY A 160 -15.84 -24.24 9.21
CA GLY A 160 -15.48 -23.18 10.14
C GLY A 160 -13.98 -23.11 10.41
N LEU A 161 -13.34 -24.28 10.59
CA LEU A 161 -11.89 -24.36 10.75
C LEU A 161 -11.12 -23.85 9.53
N ALA A 162 -11.60 -24.13 8.30
CA ALA A 162 -10.98 -23.60 7.09
C ALA A 162 -11.01 -22.07 7.06
N ALA A 163 -12.11 -21.44 7.49
CA ALA A 163 -12.21 -19.99 7.60
C ALA A 163 -11.24 -19.40 8.63
N LEU A 164 -11.07 -20.05 9.80
CA LEU A 164 -10.08 -19.63 10.80
C LEU A 164 -8.65 -19.74 10.31
N ILE A 165 -8.28 -20.87 9.69
CA ILE A 165 -6.94 -21.07 9.11
C ILE A 165 -6.69 -20.05 7.99
N ALA A 166 -7.68 -19.80 7.14
CA ALA A 166 -7.63 -18.79 6.09
C ALA A 166 -7.42 -17.38 6.68
N GLY A 167 -8.10 -17.07 7.77
CA GLY A 167 -7.92 -15.84 8.53
C GLY A 167 -6.49 -15.69 9.06
N ILE A 168 -5.96 -16.72 9.71
CA ILE A 168 -4.59 -16.71 10.24
C ILE A 168 -3.58 -16.47 9.11
N PHE A 169 -3.60 -17.28 8.06
CA PHE A 169 -2.65 -17.12 6.96
C PHE A 169 -2.77 -15.76 6.26
N ALA A 170 -3.99 -15.28 6.00
CA ALA A 170 -4.20 -14.03 5.27
C ALA A 170 -3.83 -12.80 6.09
N ASN A 171 -4.17 -12.75 7.39
CA ASN A 171 -3.87 -11.64 8.28
C ASN A 171 -2.40 -11.67 8.75
N ALA A 172 -1.81 -12.85 8.91
CA ALA A 172 -0.41 -13.05 9.25
C ALA A 172 0.49 -13.26 8.02
N MET A 173 0.12 -12.72 6.86
CA MET A 173 0.99 -12.74 5.67
C MET A 173 2.20 -11.85 5.90
N PRO A 174 3.45 -12.38 5.86
CA PRO A 174 4.64 -11.58 6.14
C PRO A 174 4.76 -10.33 5.27
N ALA A 175 4.41 -10.43 3.98
CA ALA A 175 4.44 -9.31 3.05
C ALA A 175 3.46 -8.18 3.43
N LEU A 176 2.34 -8.46 4.10
CA LEU A 176 1.42 -7.45 4.65
C LEU A 176 2.05 -6.75 5.86
N LEU A 177 2.51 -7.54 6.85
CA LEU A 177 3.09 -7.01 8.08
C LEU A 177 4.36 -6.19 7.82
N TYR A 178 5.18 -6.63 6.88
CA TYR A 178 6.42 -5.95 6.50
C TYR A 178 6.16 -4.60 5.79
N ARG A 179 4.95 -4.35 5.27
CA ARG A 179 4.59 -3.06 4.64
C ARG A 179 4.21 -1.98 5.64
N TRP A 180 4.26 -2.24 6.93
CA TRP A 180 3.98 -1.24 7.95
C TRP A 180 4.75 0.07 7.72
N GLY A 181 3.99 1.17 7.61
CA GLY A 181 4.51 2.49 7.25
C GLY A 181 4.21 2.92 5.82
N HIS A 182 3.78 2.01 4.94
CA HIS A 182 3.30 2.33 3.60
C HIS A 182 1.78 2.18 3.53
N THR A 183 1.06 2.96 4.34
CA THR A 183 -0.39 2.89 4.56
C THR A 183 -1.23 2.57 3.31
N PRO A 184 -1.02 3.20 2.13
CA PRO A 184 -1.85 2.93 0.96
C PRO A 184 -1.66 1.52 0.39
N LEU A 185 -0.53 0.87 0.69
CA LEU A 185 -0.20 -0.47 0.19
C LEU A 185 -0.72 -1.58 1.09
N GLU A 186 -1.15 -1.28 2.32
CA GLU A 186 -1.58 -2.30 3.29
C GLU A 186 -2.96 -2.88 3.01
N ALA A 187 -3.70 -2.33 2.04
CA ALA A 187 -5.01 -2.83 1.65
C ALA A 187 -4.96 -4.13 0.82
N HIS A 188 -4.18 -5.13 1.28
CA HIS A 188 -4.03 -6.44 0.61
C HIS A 188 -5.34 -7.21 0.50
N TYR A 189 -6.34 -6.90 1.33
CA TYR A 189 -7.69 -7.46 1.20
C TYR A 189 -8.30 -7.22 -0.19
N LEU A 190 -7.87 -6.15 -0.92
CA LEU A 190 -8.30 -5.88 -2.29
C LEU A 190 -7.78 -6.94 -3.28
N LEU A 191 -6.56 -7.44 -3.08
CA LEU A 191 -5.99 -8.50 -3.93
C LEU A 191 -6.75 -9.81 -3.75
N ILE A 192 -7.02 -10.16 -2.50
CA ILE A 192 -7.74 -11.39 -2.15
C ILE A 192 -9.20 -11.31 -2.62
N GLY A 193 -9.85 -10.17 -2.42
CA GLY A 193 -11.21 -9.94 -2.89
C GLY A 193 -11.34 -9.99 -4.41
N ALA A 194 -10.32 -9.56 -5.16
CA ALA A 194 -10.29 -9.72 -6.61
C ALA A 194 -10.26 -11.20 -7.02
N LEU A 195 -9.49 -12.05 -6.31
CA LEU A 195 -9.52 -13.50 -6.54
C LEU A 195 -10.89 -14.11 -6.22
N ALA A 196 -11.56 -13.66 -5.16
CA ALA A 196 -12.93 -14.09 -4.85
C ALA A 196 -13.90 -13.69 -5.96
N LEU A 197 -13.87 -12.44 -6.42
CA LEU A 197 -14.71 -11.94 -7.52
C LEU A 197 -14.45 -12.71 -8.82
N TYR A 198 -13.18 -13.01 -9.13
CA TYR A 198 -12.81 -13.85 -10.26
C TYR A 198 -13.51 -15.22 -10.19
N LEU A 199 -13.40 -15.93 -9.07
CA LEU A 199 -14.02 -17.24 -8.90
C LEU A 199 -15.56 -17.18 -8.95
N PHE A 200 -16.19 -16.17 -8.34
CA PHE A 200 -17.64 -15.97 -8.46
C PHE A 200 -18.06 -15.66 -9.89
N SER A 201 -17.26 -14.88 -10.62
CA SER A 201 -17.53 -14.53 -12.01
C SER A 201 -17.51 -15.72 -12.96
N LEU A 202 -16.71 -16.74 -12.67
CA LEU A 202 -16.68 -17.97 -13.50
C LEU A 202 -17.86 -18.91 -13.23
N LYS A 203 -18.68 -18.66 -12.20
CA LYS A 203 -19.82 -19.52 -11.83
C LYS A 203 -21.17 -19.01 -12.28
N LYS A 204 -21.30 -17.70 -12.50
CA LYS A 204 -22.57 -17.06 -12.82
C LYS A 204 -22.65 -16.74 -14.32
N PRO A 205 -23.72 -17.17 -15.02
CA PRO A 205 -23.94 -16.78 -16.42
C PRO A 205 -24.27 -15.27 -16.55
N ALA A 206 -25.06 -14.72 -15.62
CA ALA A 206 -25.47 -13.32 -15.65
C ALA A 206 -24.29 -12.37 -15.39
N TRP A 207 -24.00 -11.50 -16.36
CA TRP A 207 -22.83 -10.61 -16.35
C TRP A 207 -23.09 -9.21 -15.77
N ARG A 208 -24.32 -8.68 -15.89
CA ARG A 208 -24.61 -7.28 -15.56
C ARG A 208 -24.28 -6.89 -14.11
N GLY A 209 -24.76 -7.66 -13.14
CA GLY A 209 -24.47 -7.40 -11.72
C GLY A 209 -23.00 -7.59 -11.36
N LEU A 210 -22.35 -8.56 -12.00
CA LEU A 210 -20.91 -8.81 -11.83
C LEU A 210 -20.05 -7.68 -12.42
N ALA A 211 -20.46 -7.13 -13.58
CA ALA A 211 -19.76 -6.02 -14.22
C ALA A 211 -19.80 -4.78 -13.33
N ALA A 212 -20.98 -4.44 -12.78
CA ALA A 212 -21.11 -3.33 -11.84
C ALA A 212 -20.24 -3.53 -10.58
N GLY A 213 -20.23 -4.74 -10.02
CA GLY A 213 -19.35 -5.11 -8.90
C GLY A 213 -17.87 -4.94 -9.23
N TRP A 214 -17.43 -5.35 -10.42
CA TRP A 214 -16.05 -5.17 -10.85
C TRP A 214 -15.68 -3.71 -11.08
N ILE A 215 -16.57 -2.91 -11.67
CA ILE A 215 -16.33 -1.47 -11.87
C ILE A 215 -16.17 -0.78 -10.51
N ALA A 216 -17.09 -1.01 -9.58
CA ALA A 216 -17.01 -0.46 -8.24
C ALA A 216 -15.72 -0.90 -7.51
N TYR A 217 -15.32 -2.15 -7.68
CA TYR A 217 -14.10 -2.69 -7.06
C TYR A 217 -12.82 -2.11 -7.66
N LEU A 218 -12.77 -1.90 -8.96
CA LEU A 218 -11.66 -1.24 -9.65
C LEU A 218 -11.55 0.24 -9.23
N VAL A 219 -12.68 0.94 -9.12
CA VAL A 219 -12.70 2.32 -8.62
C VAL A 219 -12.21 2.37 -7.17
N LEU A 220 -12.66 1.45 -6.32
CA LEU A 220 -12.16 1.35 -4.94
C LEU A 220 -10.66 1.10 -4.89
N ALA A 221 -10.15 0.17 -5.71
CA ALA A 221 -8.73 -0.13 -5.78
C ALA A 221 -7.91 1.08 -6.27
N TYR A 222 -8.39 1.81 -7.29
CA TYR A 222 -7.77 3.05 -7.78
C TYR A 222 -7.74 4.13 -6.69
N LEU A 223 -8.86 4.34 -6.01
CA LEU A 223 -8.97 5.31 -4.91
C LEU A 223 -8.24 4.87 -3.63
N THR A 224 -7.63 3.69 -3.64
CA THR A 224 -6.77 3.22 -2.55
C THR A 224 -5.30 3.36 -2.92
N ASN A 225 -4.85 2.67 -4.00
CA ASN A 225 -3.45 2.73 -4.42
C ASN A 225 -3.28 2.25 -5.88
N PRO A 226 -2.44 2.92 -6.70
CA PRO A 226 -2.20 2.54 -8.10
C PRO A 226 -1.61 1.13 -8.30
N TYR A 227 -0.76 0.63 -7.39
CA TYR A 227 -0.23 -0.73 -7.46
C TYR A 227 -1.33 -1.78 -7.26
N LEU A 228 -2.16 -1.59 -6.24
CA LEU A 228 -3.29 -2.48 -5.96
C LEU A 228 -4.29 -2.44 -7.11
N PHE A 229 -4.58 -1.25 -7.64
CA PHE A 229 -5.41 -1.09 -8.83
C PHE A 229 -4.87 -1.86 -10.04
N ALA A 230 -3.56 -1.79 -10.33
CA ALA A 230 -2.95 -2.50 -11.45
C ALA A 230 -3.07 -4.03 -11.29
N MET A 231 -2.85 -4.56 -10.07
CA MET A 231 -3.01 -5.99 -9.78
C MET A 231 -4.47 -6.45 -9.85
N VAL A 232 -5.40 -5.70 -9.26
CA VAL A 232 -6.85 -5.96 -9.34
C VAL A 232 -7.33 -5.88 -10.79
N GLY A 233 -6.85 -4.88 -11.56
CA GLY A 233 -7.14 -4.71 -12.97
C GLY A 233 -6.66 -5.90 -13.81
N THR A 234 -5.49 -6.45 -13.48
CA THR A 234 -5.00 -7.68 -14.12
C THR A 234 -5.95 -8.86 -13.89
N VAL A 235 -6.43 -9.06 -12.67
CA VAL A 235 -7.40 -10.12 -12.36
C VAL A 235 -8.73 -9.89 -13.09
N TRP A 236 -9.18 -8.64 -13.21
CA TRP A 236 -10.37 -8.29 -13.99
C TRP A 236 -10.21 -8.61 -15.47
N VAL A 237 -9.09 -8.25 -16.11
CA VAL A 237 -8.79 -8.63 -17.50
C VAL A 237 -8.82 -10.14 -17.67
N CYS A 238 -8.16 -10.87 -16.75
CA CYS A 238 -8.21 -12.34 -16.74
C CYS A 238 -9.63 -12.87 -16.59
N THR A 239 -10.49 -12.21 -15.82
CA THR A 239 -11.90 -12.59 -15.66
C THR A 239 -12.64 -12.48 -16.99
N VAL A 240 -12.49 -11.36 -17.70
CA VAL A 240 -13.14 -11.13 -19.00
C VAL A 240 -12.69 -12.17 -20.03
N ILE A 241 -11.37 -12.37 -20.14
CA ILE A 241 -10.79 -13.34 -21.07
C ILE A 241 -11.23 -14.77 -20.72
N GLN A 242 -11.12 -15.17 -19.45
CA GLN A 242 -11.43 -16.54 -19.03
C GLN A 242 -12.92 -16.86 -19.19
N ARG A 243 -13.81 -15.91 -18.93
CA ARG A 243 -15.25 -16.09 -19.21
C ARG A 243 -15.51 -16.34 -20.70
N ARG A 244 -14.79 -15.63 -21.58
CA ARG A 244 -14.88 -15.85 -23.03
C ARG A 244 -14.35 -17.24 -23.42
N LEU A 245 -13.21 -17.64 -22.86
CA LEU A 245 -12.61 -18.97 -23.11
C LEU A 245 -13.51 -20.10 -22.60
N ASN A 246 -14.22 -19.91 -21.50
CA ASN A 246 -15.13 -20.89 -20.91
C ASN A 246 -16.53 -20.87 -21.57
N GLY A 247 -16.78 -20.07 -22.61
CA GLY A 247 -18.09 -19.95 -23.25
C GLY A 247 -19.18 -19.26 -22.42
N LEU A 248 -18.80 -18.58 -21.33
CA LEU A 248 -19.72 -17.86 -20.43
C LEU A 248 -20.04 -16.44 -20.89
N ALA A 249 -19.38 -15.95 -21.92
CA ALA A 249 -19.61 -14.64 -22.53
C ALA A 249 -19.32 -14.71 -24.02
N THR A 250 -20.08 -13.96 -24.83
CA THR A 250 -19.78 -13.73 -26.23
C THR A 250 -18.64 -12.73 -26.39
N THR A 251 -18.00 -12.69 -27.56
CA THR A 251 -16.95 -11.69 -27.84
C THR A 251 -17.48 -10.26 -27.74
N ARG A 252 -18.72 -10.02 -28.21
CA ARG A 252 -19.37 -8.70 -28.14
C ARG A 252 -19.59 -8.25 -26.68
N GLU A 253 -20.09 -9.14 -25.83
CA GLU A 253 -20.25 -8.87 -24.39
C GLU A 253 -18.91 -8.59 -23.71
N ALA A 254 -17.89 -9.40 -23.97
CA ALA A 254 -16.55 -9.21 -23.41
C ALA A 254 -15.96 -7.86 -23.81
N LEU A 255 -16.02 -7.50 -25.09
CA LEU A 255 -15.56 -6.20 -25.59
C LEU A 255 -16.39 -5.05 -25.04
N GLY A 256 -17.73 -5.16 -25.05
CA GLY A 256 -18.62 -4.09 -24.55
C GLY A 256 -18.37 -3.77 -23.08
N ILE A 257 -18.23 -4.79 -22.24
CA ILE A 257 -17.92 -4.61 -20.82
C ILE A 257 -16.48 -4.09 -20.63
N GLY A 258 -15.54 -4.59 -21.42
CA GLY A 258 -14.17 -4.09 -21.43
C GLY A 258 -14.12 -2.59 -21.69
N VAL A 259 -14.73 -2.15 -22.79
CA VAL A 259 -14.80 -0.73 -23.18
C VAL A 259 -15.51 0.12 -22.12
N LEU A 260 -16.68 -0.34 -21.63
CA LEU A 260 -17.43 0.39 -20.59
C LEU A 260 -16.60 0.56 -19.31
N THR A 261 -15.95 -0.52 -18.86
CA THR A 261 -15.14 -0.47 -17.64
C THR A 261 -13.95 0.49 -17.81
N VAL A 262 -13.23 0.40 -18.92
CA VAL A 262 -12.12 1.29 -19.22
C VAL A 262 -12.60 2.74 -19.29
N ALA A 263 -13.69 3.02 -19.98
CA ALA A 263 -14.25 4.37 -20.07
C ALA A 263 -14.61 4.96 -18.70
N LEU A 264 -15.31 4.21 -17.85
CA LEU A 264 -15.72 4.66 -16.52
C LEU A 264 -14.52 4.87 -15.59
N VAL A 265 -13.56 3.93 -15.58
CA VAL A 265 -12.33 4.07 -14.78
C VAL A 265 -11.52 5.27 -15.25
N THR A 266 -11.32 5.44 -16.57
CA THR A 266 -10.61 6.59 -17.13
C THR A 266 -11.29 7.90 -16.76
N THR A 267 -12.62 7.95 -16.74
CA THR A 267 -13.38 9.12 -16.28
C THR A 267 -13.04 9.48 -14.84
N VAL A 268 -13.03 8.48 -13.92
CA VAL A 268 -12.68 8.71 -12.51
C VAL A 268 -11.25 9.19 -12.37
N VAL A 269 -10.30 8.58 -13.10
CA VAL A 269 -8.89 8.96 -13.12
C VAL A 269 -8.69 10.40 -13.60
N THR A 270 -9.42 10.80 -14.66
CA THR A 270 -9.36 12.16 -15.23
C THR A 270 -9.96 13.19 -14.27
N LEU A 271 -11.10 12.90 -13.67
CA LEU A 271 -11.72 13.77 -12.65
C LEU A 271 -10.82 13.93 -11.43
N GLY A 272 -10.05 12.89 -11.06
CA GLY A 272 -9.04 12.94 -10.02
C GLY A 272 -7.83 13.83 -10.36
N GLY A 273 -7.65 14.17 -11.64
CA GLY A 273 -6.56 15.03 -12.10
C GLY A 273 -5.24 14.30 -12.34
N GLN A 274 -5.28 12.97 -12.52
CA GLN A 274 -4.06 12.19 -12.80
C GLN A 274 -3.39 12.59 -14.14
N PHE A 275 -4.18 13.05 -15.11
CA PHE A 275 -3.72 13.45 -16.44
C PHE A 275 -3.66 14.97 -16.64
N GLY A 276 -3.97 15.78 -15.61
CA GLY A 276 -4.08 17.23 -15.72
C GLY A 276 -3.17 17.99 -14.74
N GLY A 277 -2.63 19.10 -15.19
CA GLY A 277 -2.04 20.11 -14.34
C GLY A 277 -0.56 19.92 -14.01
N GLY A 278 0.35 20.23 -14.95
CA GLY A 278 1.77 20.53 -14.68
C GLY A 278 2.66 19.38 -14.21
N SER A 279 2.08 18.33 -13.71
CA SER A 279 2.77 17.11 -13.35
C SER A 279 2.90 16.23 -14.60
N GLY A 280 4.06 16.22 -15.22
CA GLY A 280 4.39 15.25 -16.28
C GLY A 280 4.20 13.82 -15.80
N PRO A 281 4.28 12.83 -16.70
CA PRO A 281 4.09 11.45 -16.35
C PRO A 281 5.06 11.03 -15.24
N PRO A 282 4.61 10.21 -14.28
CA PRO A 282 5.35 9.85 -13.09
C PRO A 282 6.46 8.84 -13.37
N PHE A 283 7.45 9.19 -14.20
CA PHE A 283 8.59 8.33 -14.49
C PHE A 283 9.52 8.19 -13.30
N SER A 284 10.11 7.01 -13.18
CA SER A 284 11.12 6.72 -12.18
C SER A 284 12.18 5.79 -12.76
N THR A 285 13.41 5.96 -12.35
CA THR A 285 14.54 5.07 -12.70
C THR A 285 14.60 3.80 -11.85
N GLY A 286 13.63 3.57 -10.96
CA GLY A 286 13.68 2.50 -9.95
C GLY A 286 13.34 1.09 -10.43
N TYR A 287 12.95 0.87 -11.70
CA TYR A 287 12.72 -0.48 -12.21
C TYR A 287 14.03 -1.28 -12.24
N GLY A 288 14.02 -2.45 -11.61
CA GLY A 288 15.22 -3.26 -11.40
C GLY A 288 15.91 -3.02 -10.05
N LEU A 289 15.78 -1.81 -9.46
CA LEU A 289 16.26 -1.54 -8.10
C LEU A 289 15.33 -2.18 -7.05
N PHE A 290 14.03 -1.94 -7.18
CA PHE A 290 12.99 -2.42 -6.25
C PHE A 290 12.34 -3.73 -6.75
N SER A 291 13.14 -4.61 -7.34
CA SER A 291 12.71 -5.90 -7.88
C SER A 291 12.60 -6.97 -6.80
N MET A 292 11.95 -8.07 -7.13
CA MET A 292 11.92 -9.27 -6.31
C MET A 292 13.17 -10.12 -6.55
N ASN A 293 13.85 -10.52 -5.48
CA ASN A 293 14.86 -11.56 -5.52
C ASN A 293 14.20 -12.94 -5.68
N LEU A 294 14.79 -13.85 -6.45
CA LEU A 294 14.24 -15.20 -6.64
C LEU A 294 14.09 -15.98 -5.32
N LEU A 295 14.90 -15.70 -4.33
CA LEU A 295 14.83 -16.33 -3.01
C LEU A 295 13.79 -15.67 -2.08
N SER A 296 13.27 -14.49 -2.44
CA SER A 296 12.37 -13.73 -1.58
C SER A 296 11.13 -14.49 -1.08
N PRO A 297 10.48 -15.39 -1.86
CA PRO A 297 9.36 -16.16 -1.35
C PRO A 297 9.73 -17.18 -0.25
N LEU A 298 11.00 -17.56 -0.17
CA LEU A 298 11.50 -18.62 0.71
C LEU A 298 12.31 -18.10 1.90
N VAL A 299 12.96 -16.95 1.75
CA VAL A 299 13.91 -16.42 2.73
C VAL A 299 13.32 -15.22 3.45
N PRO A 300 13.16 -15.27 4.79
CA PRO A 300 12.67 -14.14 5.57
C PRO A 300 13.72 -13.03 5.71
N GLN A 301 13.28 -11.80 5.87
CA GLN A 301 14.12 -10.72 6.42
C GLN A 301 14.06 -10.71 7.95
N ASP A 302 12.85 -10.94 8.49
CA ASP A 302 12.60 -11.09 9.92
C ASP A 302 11.71 -12.30 10.14
N SER A 303 12.12 -13.24 10.99
CA SER A 303 11.39 -14.46 11.31
C SER A 303 11.67 -14.87 12.75
N GLY A 304 10.62 -15.23 13.48
CA GLY A 304 10.74 -15.80 14.83
C GLY A 304 11.32 -17.20 14.84
N LEU A 305 11.26 -17.92 13.71
CA LEU A 305 11.79 -19.29 13.59
C LEU A 305 13.19 -19.34 12.98
N PHE A 306 13.54 -18.34 12.15
CA PHE A 306 14.84 -18.25 11.47
C PHE A 306 15.46 -16.86 11.67
N PRO A 307 15.80 -16.47 12.92
CA PRO A 307 16.48 -15.21 13.18
C PRO A 307 17.86 -15.22 12.50
N GLY A 308 18.25 -14.11 11.89
CA GLY A 308 19.57 -13.95 11.28
C GLY A 308 19.66 -14.24 9.78
N LEU A 309 18.57 -14.60 9.11
CA LEU A 309 18.54 -14.68 7.64
C LEU A 309 18.31 -13.32 6.97
N GLY A 310 18.07 -12.26 7.75
CA GLY A 310 17.92 -10.90 7.25
C GLY A 310 19.13 -10.42 6.45
N GLY A 311 18.90 -9.69 5.36
CA GLY A 311 19.96 -9.16 4.50
C GLY A 311 20.50 -10.13 3.44
N VAL A 312 20.16 -11.42 3.50
CA VAL A 312 20.63 -12.42 2.51
C VAL A 312 20.10 -12.17 1.10
N ILE A 313 19.00 -11.47 0.97
CA ILE A 313 18.26 -11.32 -0.30
C ILE A 313 18.27 -9.91 -0.89
N ASP A 314 19.00 -8.96 -0.33
CA ASP A 314 19.10 -7.61 -0.91
C ASP A 314 20.41 -7.41 -1.67
N ALA A 315 20.35 -7.59 -3.00
CA ALA A 315 21.48 -7.42 -3.88
C ALA A 315 21.60 -6.00 -4.48
N THR A 316 20.56 -5.17 -4.36
CA THR A 316 20.49 -3.87 -5.02
C THR A 316 20.43 -2.69 -4.05
N GLY A 317 20.27 -2.95 -2.75
CA GLY A 317 19.94 -1.93 -1.75
C GLY A 317 18.49 -1.45 -1.81
N GLY A 318 17.64 -2.08 -2.65
CA GLY A 318 16.25 -1.73 -2.84
C GLY A 318 15.30 -2.94 -2.87
N GLN A 319 15.83 -4.17 -2.83
CA GLN A 319 15.01 -5.38 -2.90
C GLN A 319 14.18 -5.63 -1.63
N TYR A 320 14.39 -4.89 -0.55
CA TYR A 320 13.48 -4.83 0.60
C TYR A 320 12.05 -4.44 0.18
N GLU A 321 11.90 -3.64 -0.88
CA GLU A 321 10.59 -3.31 -1.48
C GLU A 321 9.93 -4.50 -2.18
N GLY A 322 10.73 -5.44 -2.64
CA GLY A 322 10.32 -6.70 -3.27
C GLY A 322 10.22 -7.87 -2.31
N PHE A 323 10.06 -7.62 -1.00
CA PHE A 323 9.87 -8.65 0.00
C PHE A 323 8.57 -9.42 -0.22
N ASN A 324 8.70 -10.75 -0.39
CA ASN A 324 7.60 -11.64 -0.76
C ASN A 324 7.60 -12.95 0.03
N TYR A 325 8.25 -12.98 1.18
CA TYR A 325 8.31 -14.17 2.02
C TYR A 325 6.89 -14.67 2.35
N LEU A 326 6.68 -15.99 2.17
CA LEU A 326 5.37 -16.61 2.33
C LEU A 326 5.09 -17.03 3.78
N GLY A 327 6.15 -17.15 4.59
CA GLY A 327 6.09 -17.69 5.95
C GLY A 327 6.26 -19.21 6.00
N VAL A 328 6.89 -19.69 7.07
CA VAL A 328 7.17 -21.13 7.27
C VAL A 328 5.88 -21.94 7.22
N GLY A 329 4.82 -21.45 7.83
CA GLY A 329 3.54 -22.16 7.86
C GLY A 329 2.97 -22.39 6.47
N LEU A 330 2.90 -21.35 5.62
CA LEU A 330 2.38 -21.49 4.26
C LEU A 330 3.33 -22.32 3.37
N LEU A 331 4.63 -22.21 3.55
CA LEU A 331 5.61 -23.03 2.83
C LEU A 331 5.43 -24.51 3.17
N LEU A 332 5.33 -24.86 4.46
CA LEU A 332 5.09 -26.23 4.91
C LEU A 332 3.73 -26.75 4.42
N ALA A 333 2.67 -25.97 4.54
CA ALA A 333 1.35 -26.34 4.01
C ALA A 333 1.41 -26.59 2.49
N SER A 334 2.18 -25.77 1.75
CA SER A 334 2.38 -25.95 0.29
C SER A 334 3.09 -27.26 -0.03
N LEU A 335 4.15 -27.59 0.72
CA LEU A 335 4.92 -28.84 0.56
C LEU A 335 4.07 -30.08 0.84
N LEU A 336 3.12 -30.00 1.76
CA LEU A 336 2.24 -31.13 2.11
C LEU A 336 1.09 -31.26 1.12
N VAL A 337 0.43 -30.17 0.79
CA VAL A 337 -0.85 -30.20 0.02
C VAL A 337 -0.63 -30.29 -1.48
N LEU A 338 0.31 -29.52 -2.05
CA LEU A 338 0.44 -29.44 -3.51
C LEU A 338 0.85 -30.78 -4.17
N PRO A 339 1.81 -31.57 -3.62
CA PRO A 339 2.12 -32.87 -4.16
C PRO A 339 0.96 -33.86 -4.01
N ALA A 340 0.28 -33.86 -2.85
CA ALA A 340 -0.85 -34.75 -2.57
C ALA A 340 -2.01 -34.53 -3.57
N GLU A 341 -2.23 -33.29 -4.00
CA GLU A 341 -3.33 -32.88 -4.87
C GLU A 341 -2.89 -32.57 -6.32
N ALA A 342 -1.64 -32.91 -6.70
CA ALA A 342 -1.05 -32.56 -7.99
C ALA A 342 -1.91 -33.04 -9.21
N GLY A 343 -2.52 -34.22 -9.11
CA GLY A 343 -3.39 -34.75 -10.16
C GLY A 343 -4.65 -33.91 -10.39
N TRP A 344 -5.29 -33.46 -9.31
CA TRP A 344 -6.42 -32.55 -9.40
C TRP A 344 -6.01 -31.17 -9.91
N LEU A 345 -4.93 -30.64 -9.39
CA LEU A 345 -4.40 -29.34 -9.76
C LEU A 345 -4.13 -29.28 -11.27
N ARG A 346 -3.38 -30.24 -11.83
CA ARG A 346 -3.08 -30.31 -13.27
C ARG A 346 -4.34 -30.33 -14.16
N ARG A 347 -5.39 -31.06 -13.76
CA ARG A 347 -6.65 -31.12 -14.52
C ARG A 347 -7.41 -29.78 -14.49
N ASN A 348 -7.33 -29.03 -13.40
CA ASN A 348 -8.11 -27.80 -13.22
C ASN A 348 -7.35 -26.53 -13.63
N LEU A 349 -6.02 -26.52 -13.63
CA LEU A 349 -5.21 -25.38 -14.07
C LEU A 349 -5.60 -24.90 -15.48
N ARG A 350 -5.92 -25.81 -16.40
CA ARG A 350 -6.36 -25.48 -17.77
C ARG A 350 -7.62 -24.62 -17.81
N ARG A 351 -8.44 -24.63 -16.76
CA ARG A 351 -9.64 -23.79 -16.64
C ARG A 351 -9.35 -22.34 -16.22
N HIS A 352 -8.09 -22.03 -15.90
CA HIS A 352 -7.64 -20.74 -15.41
C HIS A 352 -6.44 -20.20 -16.20
N VAL A 353 -6.33 -20.56 -17.50
CA VAL A 353 -5.17 -20.23 -18.36
C VAL A 353 -4.87 -18.73 -18.37
N ALA A 354 -5.90 -17.88 -18.49
CA ALA A 354 -5.70 -16.43 -18.51
C ALA A 354 -5.01 -15.93 -17.21
N LEU A 355 -5.44 -16.45 -16.07
CA LEU A 355 -4.86 -16.09 -14.77
C LEU A 355 -3.43 -16.64 -14.61
N LEU A 356 -3.16 -17.85 -15.09
CA LEU A 356 -1.83 -18.44 -15.05
C LEU A 356 -0.82 -17.68 -15.91
N VAL A 357 -1.23 -17.28 -17.12
CA VAL A 357 -0.40 -16.42 -17.99
C VAL A 357 -0.12 -15.09 -17.31
N ALA A 358 -1.14 -14.48 -16.71
CA ALA A 358 -0.96 -13.22 -15.96
C ALA A 358 -0.02 -13.40 -14.77
N PHE A 359 -0.11 -14.47 -14.00
CA PHE A 359 0.81 -14.74 -12.89
C PHE A 359 2.26 -14.91 -13.37
N ALA A 360 2.48 -15.62 -14.47
CA ALA A 360 3.79 -15.74 -15.07
C ALA A 360 4.34 -14.36 -15.51
N THR A 361 3.50 -13.53 -16.15
CA THR A 361 3.87 -12.17 -16.58
C THR A 361 4.16 -11.26 -15.38
N LEU A 362 3.32 -11.28 -14.34
CA LEU A 362 3.53 -10.48 -13.13
C LEU A 362 4.78 -10.94 -12.36
N THR A 363 5.06 -12.25 -12.33
CA THR A 363 6.29 -12.78 -11.73
C THR A 363 7.52 -12.30 -12.51
N ALA A 364 7.49 -12.38 -13.84
CA ALA A 364 8.58 -11.86 -14.69
C ALA A 364 8.78 -10.35 -14.48
N PHE A 365 7.69 -9.58 -14.39
CA PHE A 365 7.75 -8.15 -14.07
C PHE A 365 8.31 -7.89 -12.66
N ALA A 366 7.92 -8.69 -11.67
CA ALA A 366 8.41 -8.58 -10.30
C ALA A 366 9.92 -8.84 -10.19
N ILE A 367 10.42 -9.87 -10.87
CA ILE A 367 11.85 -10.22 -10.91
C ILE A 367 12.67 -9.14 -11.65
N SER A 368 12.07 -8.44 -12.63
CA SER A 368 12.65 -7.43 -13.51
C SER A 368 13.64 -7.98 -14.56
N HIS A 369 14.32 -7.07 -15.27
CA HIS A 369 15.33 -7.38 -16.27
C HIS A 369 16.69 -7.79 -15.68
N ARG A 370 16.93 -7.54 -14.38
CA ARG A 370 18.12 -7.94 -13.64
C ARG A 370 17.72 -8.99 -12.61
N VAL A 371 18.06 -10.25 -12.87
CA VAL A 371 17.60 -11.39 -12.08
C VAL A 371 18.65 -11.79 -11.06
N PHE A 372 18.27 -11.67 -9.77
CA PHE A 372 19.15 -12.00 -8.65
C PHE A 372 18.65 -13.21 -7.87
N ALA A 373 19.61 -14.04 -7.40
CA ALA A 373 19.39 -15.04 -6.37
C ALA A 373 20.37 -14.79 -5.21
N GLY A 374 19.87 -14.37 -4.04
CA GLY A 374 20.72 -13.81 -3.00
C GLY A 374 21.44 -12.57 -3.52
N HIS A 375 22.75 -12.49 -3.34
CA HIS A 375 23.58 -11.38 -3.84
C HIS A 375 24.08 -11.59 -5.28
N TRP A 376 23.80 -12.73 -5.91
CA TRP A 376 24.34 -13.08 -7.22
C TRP A 376 23.40 -12.63 -8.34
N LEU A 377 23.93 -11.85 -9.28
CA LEU A 377 23.29 -11.58 -10.56
C LEU A 377 23.39 -12.83 -11.43
N LEU A 378 22.27 -13.49 -11.71
CA LEU A 378 22.24 -14.68 -12.57
C LEU A 378 22.31 -14.32 -14.04
N PHE A 379 21.52 -13.33 -14.46
CA PHE A 379 21.57 -12.75 -15.81
C PHE A 379 20.88 -11.38 -15.85
N GLU A 380 21.22 -10.62 -16.88
CA GLU A 380 20.60 -9.33 -17.19
C GLU A 380 20.09 -9.34 -18.63
N VAL A 381 18.82 -8.99 -18.81
CA VAL A 381 18.23 -8.80 -20.14
C VAL A 381 18.44 -7.35 -20.55
N PRO A 382 19.19 -7.08 -21.64
CA PRO A 382 19.38 -5.71 -22.10
C PRO A 382 18.06 -5.16 -22.65
N ILE A 383 17.55 -4.14 -21.98
CA ILE A 383 16.36 -3.42 -22.45
C ILE A 383 16.66 -1.93 -22.60
N PRO A 384 16.09 -1.25 -23.61
CA PRO A 384 16.31 0.17 -23.83
C PRO A 384 15.90 1.02 -22.62
N ARG A 385 16.67 2.05 -22.30
CA ARG A 385 16.44 2.93 -21.13
C ARG A 385 15.04 3.52 -21.07
N TYR A 386 14.47 3.90 -22.22
CA TYR A 386 13.09 4.43 -22.26
C TYR A 386 12.05 3.40 -21.82
N ILE A 387 12.28 2.09 -22.07
CA ILE A 387 11.41 1.02 -21.57
C ILE A 387 11.60 0.87 -20.06
N VAL A 388 12.84 0.89 -19.55
CA VAL A 388 13.10 0.87 -18.07
C VAL A 388 12.36 2.01 -17.38
N TRP A 389 12.37 3.20 -17.96
CA TRP A 389 11.69 4.36 -17.40
C TRP A 389 10.17 4.24 -17.47
N ALA A 390 9.62 3.74 -18.58
CA ALA A 390 8.18 3.46 -18.69
C ALA A 390 7.72 2.40 -17.67
N LEU A 391 8.48 1.32 -17.50
CA LEU A 391 8.23 0.31 -16.48
C LEU A 391 8.43 0.86 -15.06
N GLY A 392 9.28 1.86 -14.90
CA GLY A 392 9.53 2.60 -13.66
C GLY A 392 8.33 3.41 -13.14
N ILE A 393 7.26 3.59 -13.91
CA ILE A 393 5.98 4.11 -13.40
C ILE A 393 5.51 3.29 -12.20
N LEU A 394 5.73 1.97 -12.25
CA LEU A 394 5.47 1.03 -11.17
C LEU A 394 6.81 0.48 -10.64
N ARG A 395 7.69 1.38 -10.17
CA ARG A 395 9.08 1.10 -9.80
C ARG A 395 9.26 -0.04 -8.79
N GLY A 396 8.35 -0.16 -7.82
CA GLY A 396 8.31 -1.26 -6.86
C GLY A 396 7.76 -2.52 -7.49
N SER A 397 8.42 -3.02 -8.56
CA SER A 397 7.92 -4.15 -9.34
C SER A 397 7.79 -5.43 -8.52
N GLY A 398 8.65 -5.65 -7.53
CA GLY A 398 8.60 -6.83 -6.66
C GLY A 398 7.27 -7.02 -5.94
N ARG A 399 6.52 -5.96 -5.70
CA ARG A 399 5.19 -5.98 -5.07
C ARG A 399 4.14 -6.77 -5.88
N PHE A 400 4.31 -6.90 -7.18
CA PHE A 400 3.36 -7.61 -8.05
C PHE A 400 3.27 -9.10 -7.76
N PHE A 401 4.25 -9.68 -7.07
CA PHE A 401 4.20 -11.07 -6.64
C PHE A 401 3.22 -11.30 -5.45
N TRP A 402 2.80 -10.29 -4.73
CA TRP A 402 1.82 -10.44 -3.62
C TRP A 402 0.54 -11.15 -4.07
N LEU A 403 0.03 -10.80 -5.25
CA LEU A 403 -1.16 -11.46 -5.81
C LEU A 403 -0.96 -12.96 -5.99
N ILE A 404 0.23 -13.39 -6.42
CA ILE A 404 0.60 -14.79 -6.60
C ILE A 404 0.71 -15.49 -5.25
N GLY A 405 1.32 -14.85 -4.25
CA GLY A 405 1.39 -15.38 -2.89
C GLY A 405 0.00 -15.65 -2.29
N TYR A 406 -0.94 -14.72 -2.43
CA TYR A 406 -2.33 -14.93 -1.99
C TYR A 406 -3.08 -15.98 -2.80
N ALA A 407 -2.82 -16.08 -4.11
CA ALA A 407 -3.40 -17.15 -4.93
C ALA A 407 -2.87 -18.53 -4.53
N GLN A 408 -1.56 -18.65 -4.24
CA GLN A 408 -0.97 -19.88 -3.70
C GLN A 408 -1.60 -20.25 -2.36
N MET A 409 -1.73 -19.31 -1.44
CA MET A 409 -2.42 -19.51 -0.16
C MET A 409 -3.83 -20.04 -0.36
N ALA A 410 -4.61 -19.40 -1.23
CA ALA A 410 -5.96 -19.82 -1.55
C ALA A 410 -6.01 -21.27 -2.10
N ILE A 411 -5.12 -21.60 -3.04
CA ILE A 411 -5.01 -22.93 -3.62
C ILE A 411 -4.69 -23.96 -2.53
N VAL A 412 -3.72 -23.71 -1.68
CA VAL A 412 -3.29 -24.63 -0.61
C VAL A 412 -4.43 -24.90 0.36
N ILE A 413 -5.13 -23.87 0.84
CA ILE A 413 -6.24 -24.06 1.79
C ILE A 413 -7.42 -24.79 1.11
N VAL A 414 -7.80 -24.39 -0.11
CA VAL A 414 -8.90 -25.04 -0.86
C VAL A 414 -8.60 -26.51 -1.09
N LEU A 415 -7.39 -26.85 -1.52
CA LEU A 415 -7.00 -28.25 -1.79
C LEU A 415 -6.90 -29.05 -0.50
N GLY A 416 -6.37 -28.48 0.57
CA GLY A 416 -6.24 -29.15 1.86
C GLY A 416 -7.58 -29.53 2.50
N PHE A 417 -8.64 -28.75 2.24
CA PHE A 417 -9.98 -29.05 2.73
C PHE A 417 -10.89 -29.77 1.70
N ARG A 418 -10.49 -29.84 0.44
CA ARG A 418 -11.32 -30.42 -0.64
C ARG A 418 -11.69 -31.88 -0.40
N CYS A 419 -10.76 -32.68 0.08
CA CYS A 419 -10.96 -34.10 0.33
C CYS A 419 -11.56 -34.41 1.69
N ALA A 420 -11.85 -33.38 2.50
CA ALA A 420 -12.43 -33.51 3.84
C ALA A 420 -11.67 -34.52 4.73
N GLN A 421 -10.35 -34.54 4.65
CA GLN A 421 -9.50 -35.41 5.45
C GLN A 421 -9.09 -34.72 6.77
N PRO A 422 -9.46 -35.28 7.94
CA PRO A 422 -9.17 -34.68 9.24
C PRO A 422 -7.67 -34.48 9.49
N VAL A 423 -6.85 -35.44 9.06
CA VAL A 423 -5.39 -35.37 9.22
C VAL A 423 -4.81 -34.18 8.47
N MET A 424 -5.22 -33.97 7.23
CA MET A 424 -4.75 -32.81 6.44
C MET A 424 -5.18 -31.49 7.09
N ALA A 425 -6.41 -31.41 7.59
CA ALA A 425 -6.89 -30.23 8.29
C ALA A 425 -6.08 -29.96 9.58
N LEU A 426 -5.71 -30.99 10.34
CA LEU A 426 -4.84 -30.86 11.52
C LEU A 426 -3.41 -30.42 11.13
N CYS A 427 -2.87 -30.93 10.04
CA CYS A 427 -1.60 -30.46 9.50
C CYS A 427 -1.65 -28.95 9.16
N LEU A 428 -2.75 -28.49 8.57
CA LEU A 428 -2.95 -27.08 8.28
C LEU A 428 -3.10 -26.23 9.57
N VAL A 429 -3.69 -26.76 10.64
CA VAL A 429 -3.68 -26.11 11.96
C VAL A 429 -2.25 -25.94 12.47
N GLY A 430 -1.43 -27.00 12.44
CA GLY A 430 -0.03 -26.92 12.84
C GLY A 430 0.75 -25.89 12.00
N ALA A 431 0.53 -25.88 10.69
CA ALA A 431 1.14 -24.91 9.79
C ALA A 431 0.70 -23.46 10.10
N ALA A 432 -0.58 -23.24 10.41
CA ALA A 432 -1.09 -21.93 10.82
C ALA A 432 -0.50 -21.45 12.16
N ILE A 433 -0.29 -22.35 13.11
CA ILE A 433 0.39 -22.04 14.37
C ILE A 433 1.85 -21.64 14.10
N LEU A 434 2.57 -22.39 13.26
CA LEU A 434 3.95 -22.05 12.89
C LEU A 434 4.01 -20.68 12.19
N GLN A 435 3.03 -20.34 11.36
CA GLN A 435 2.93 -19.01 10.73
C GLN A 435 2.86 -17.88 11.77
N LEU A 436 2.08 -18.07 12.86
CA LEU A 436 1.96 -17.07 13.93
C LEU A 436 3.28 -16.86 14.66
N PHE A 437 4.03 -17.93 14.95
CA PHE A 437 5.36 -17.83 15.57
C PHE A 437 6.37 -17.17 14.64
N ASP A 438 6.29 -17.51 13.36
CA ASP A 438 7.22 -17.00 12.34
C ASP A 438 7.13 -15.47 12.18
N VAL A 439 5.93 -14.91 12.22
CA VAL A 439 5.68 -13.47 12.03
C VAL A 439 5.76 -12.63 13.32
N GLN A 440 6.07 -13.25 14.46
CA GLN A 440 6.10 -12.56 15.75
C GLN A 440 7.01 -11.32 15.75
N PRO A 441 8.24 -11.33 15.21
CA PRO A 441 9.09 -10.14 15.17
C PRO A 441 8.48 -8.99 14.39
N LEU A 442 7.80 -9.26 13.27
CA LEU A 442 7.13 -8.22 12.48
C LEU A 442 5.96 -7.57 13.25
N ARG A 443 5.21 -8.38 14.02
CA ARG A 443 4.14 -7.86 14.90
C ARG A 443 4.72 -6.97 16.00
N GLU A 444 5.78 -7.40 16.65
CA GLU A 444 6.46 -6.64 17.72
C GLU A 444 6.99 -5.30 17.20
N GLN A 445 7.55 -5.27 16.00
CA GLN A 445 7.98 -4.03 15.36
C GLN A 445 6.82 -3.06 15.12
N ILE A 446 5.65 -3.55 14.65
CA ILE A 446 4.46 -2.71 14.49
C ILE A 446 4.05 -2.11 15.84
N ILE A 447 3.88 -2.95 16.88
CA ILE A 447 3.47 -2.52 18.22
C ILE A 447 4.47 -1.51 18.79
N ALA A 448 5.78 -1.79 18.70
CA ALA A 448 6.83 -0.90 19.18
C ALA A 448 6.86 0.44 18.43
N SER A 449 6.55 0.44 17.13
CA SER A 449 6.51 1.68 16.35
C SER A 449 5.34 2.59 16.74
N ILE A 450 4.22 2.00 17.19
CA ILE A 450 3.01 2.72 17.61
C ILE A 450 3.19 3.31 19.02
N ALA A 451 3.98 2.67 19.88
CA ALA A 451 4.10 3.04 21.29
C ALA A 451 4.46 4.51 21.56
N ALA A 452 5.14 5.16 20.60
CA ALA A 452 5.51 6.57 20.72
C ALA A 452 5.52 7.27 19.35
N PRO A 453 5.34 8.61 19.29
CA PRO A 453 5.55 9.37 18.06
C PRO A 453 7.01 9.28 17.59
N GLY A 454 7.26 9.64 16.33
CA GLY A 454 8.61 9.79 15.79
C GLY A 454 9.39 10.88 16.56
N ALA A 455 10.73 10.75 16.56
CA ALA A 455 11.60 11.82 17.07
C ALA A 455 11.48 13.04 16.16
N GLU A 456 11.43 14.23 16.77
CA GLU A 456 11.36 15.52 16.09
C GLU A 456 12.72 16.22 16.11
N GLU A 457 13.00 16.97 15.08
CA GLU A 457 14.22 17.76 14.90
C GLU A 457 14.03 19.20 15.36
N LEU A 458 12.78 19.69 15.31
CA LEU A 458 12.40 21.04 15.69
C LEU A 458 11.57 21.02 16.98
N ASP A 459 11.60 22.13 17.75
CA ASP A 459 10.74 22.29 18.91
C ASP A 459 9.27 22.41 18.47
N ARG A 460 8.45 21.42 18.83
CA ARG A 460 7.05 21.31 18.42
C ARG A 460 6.22 22.51 18.86
N ASP A 461 6.39 22.92 20.10
CA ASP A 461 5.58 24.01 20.70
C ASP A 461 5.95 25.35 20.09
N GLU A 462 7.22 25.55 19.77
CA GLU A 462 7.70 26.73 19.08
C GLU A 462 7.21 26.77 17.64
N VAL A 463 7.33 25.65 16.90
CA VAL A 463 6.76 25.49 15.55
C VAL A 463 5.25 25.75 15.54
N ALA A 464 4.50 25.21 16.49
CA ALA A 464 3.06 25.43 16.58
C ALA A 464 2.72 26.91 16.82
N ARG A 465 3.46 27.59 17.69
CA ARG A 465 3.29 29.04 17.95
C ARG A 465 3.60 29.88 16.71
N LEU A 466 4.65 29.53 15.98
CA LEU A 466 5.02 30.20 14.72
C LEU A 466 3.93 30.05 13.67
N ILE A 467 3.47 28.83 13.42
CA ILE A 467 2.47 28.52 12.39
C ILE A 467 1.12 29.17 12.73
N ALA A 468 0.73 29.22 14.02
CA ALA A 468 -0.55 29.82 14.43
C ALA A 468 -0.70 31.30 14.03
N ARG A 469 0.40 32.01 13.83
CA ARG A 469 0.39 33.42 13.41
C ARG A 469 0.79 33.64 11.96
N ALA A 470 1.25 32.57 11.28
CA ALA A 470 1.70 32.63 9.90
C ALA A 470 0.54 32.67 8.91
N ARG A 471 0.67 33.44 7.84
CA ARG A 471 -0.20 33.37 6.65
C ARG A 471 0.29 32.34 5.65
N HIS A 472 1.61 32.13 5.63
CA HIS A 472 2.32 31.21 4.77
C HIS A 472 3.60 30.77 5.45
N VAL A 473 4.00 29.51 5.27
CA VAL A 473 5.27 28.98 5.78
C VAL A 473 6.11 28.51 4.61
N GLU A 474 7.30 29.10 4.47
CA GLU A 474 8.30 28.75 3.46
C GLU A 474 9.47 28.05 4.12
N ALA A 475 9.75 26.79 3.80
CA ALA A 475 10.94 26.08 4.24
C ALA A 475 12.05 26.19 3.19
N VAL A 476 13.25 26.56 3.61
CA VAL A 476 14.41 26.74 2.73
C VAL A 476 15.64 26.02 3.32
N PRO A 477 16.17 25.00 2.65
CA PRO A 477 15.66 24.40 1.41
C PRO A 477 14.42 23.53 1.63
N SER A 478 13.52 23.50 0.63
CA SER A 478 12.45 22.53 0.57
C SER A 478 12.97 21.11 0.34
N PHE A 479 12.09 20.09 0.33
CA PHE A 479 12.49 18.69 0.13
C PHE A 479 13.36 18.49 -1.12
N GLN A 480 12.95 19.05 -2.25
CA GLN A 480 13.63 18.87 -3.55
C GLN A 480 14.98 19.57 -3.57
N CYS A 481 15.10 20.67 -2.87
CA CYS A 481 16.29 21.51 -2.84
C CYS A 481 17.32 21.06 -1.80
N SER A 482 16.93 20.20 -0.86
CA SER A 482 17.84 19.61 0.13
C SER A 482 18.60 18.38 -0.38
N ILE A 483 18.24 17.84 -1.56
CA ILE A 483 18.86 16.63 -2.13
C ILE A 483 20.35 16.90 -2.46
N GLY A 484 21.23 16.10 -1.86
CA GLY A 484 22.68 16.20 -2.04
C GLY A 484 23.38 17.22 -1.17
N LEU A 485 22.66 17.88 -0.26
CA LEU A 485 23.25 18.78 0.75
C LEU A 485 23.71 18.02 1.99
N ASP A 486 24.68 18.59 2.70
CA ASP A 486 25.08 18.09 4.02
C ASP A 486 23.88 18.10 4.96
N GLN A 487 23.79 17.08 5.84
CA GLN A 487 22.66 16.90 6.77
C GLN A 487 21.28 16.74 6.09
N GLN A 488 21.23 16.27 4.85
CA GLN A 488 20.00 16.07 4.08
C GLN A 488 18.90 15.36 4.89
N GLN A 489 19.22 14.27 5.60
CA GLN A 489 18.23 13.52 6.38
C GLN A 489 17.60 14.38 7.49
N LYS A 490 18.39 15.22 8.16
CA LYS A 490 17.91 16.12 9.19
C LYS A 490 16.97 17.18 8.62
N MET A 491 17.35 17.78 7.49
CA MET A 491 16.49 18.71 6.75
C MET A 491 15.19 18.05 6.26
N TRP A 492 15.26 16.80 5.82
CA TRP A 492 14.06 16.07 5.41
C TRP A 492 13.09 15.87 6.57
N ARG A 493 13.58 15.46 7.76
CA ARG A 493 12.72 15.31 8.94
C ARG A 493 12.09 16.65 9.34
N ALA A 494 12.86 17.71 9.41
CA ALA A 494 12.35 19.05 9.71
C ALA A 494 11.29 19.53 8.69
N ASN A 495 11.51 19.28 7.39
CA ASN A 495 10.49 19.54 6.36
C ASN A 495 9.20 18.73 6.61
N MET A 496 9.30 17.44 7.02
CA MET A 496 8.14 16.62 7.35
C MET A 496 7.36 17.16 8.56
N GLU A 497 8.07 17.63 9.57
CA GLU A 497 7.48 18.24 10.76
C GLU A 497 6.72 19.51 10.41
N LEU A 498 7.35 20.42 9.66
CA LEU A 498 6.73 21.66 9.18
C LEU A 498 5.51 21.37 8.31
N MET A 499 5.64 20.43 7.38
CA MET A 499 4.56 19.99 6.49
C MET A 499 3.34 19.49 7.29
N LEU A 500 3.56 18.65 8.31
CA LEU A 500 2.47 18.11 9.12
C LEU A 500 1.87 19.16 10.05
N ALA A 501 2.70 20.02 10.63
CA ALA A 501 2.26 21.10 11.50
C ALA A 501 1.42 22.15 10.74
N THR A 502 1.86 22.57 9.55
CA THR A 502 1.09 23.47 8.67
C THR A 502 -0.22 22.84 8.19
N ALA A 503 -0.22 21.52 7.90
CA ALA A 503 -1.42 20.81 7.50
C ALA A 503 -2.51 20.80 8.59
N ARG A 504 -2.13 20.69 9.86
CA ARG A 504 -3.08 20.71 10.99
C ARG A 504 -3.78 22.05 11.13
N MET A 505 -3.08 23.14 10.82
CA MET A 505 -3.59 24.51 10.93
C MET A 505 -4.09 25.06 9.58
N ASN A 506 -4.04 24.25 8.54
CA ASN A 506 -4.39 24.62 7.16
C ASN A 506 -3.64 25.88 6.66
N VAL A 507 -2.38 26.05 7.07
CA VAL A 507 -1.53 27.16 6.65
C VAL A 507 -0.80 26.78 5.36
N PRO A 508 -0.85 27.59 4.29
CA PRO A 508 -0.16 27.31 3.04
C PRO A 508 1.35 27.15 3.23
N THR A 509 1.95 26.21 2.49
CA THR A 509 3.40 25.94 2.56
C THR A 509 3.96 25.43 1.23
N ASN A 510 5.27 25.69 1.00
CA ASN A 510 6.04 25.11 -0.09
C ASN A 510 6.55 23.70 0.24
N THR A 511 6.59 23.32 1.53
CA THR A 511 7.13 22.04 1.95
C THR A 511 6.17 20.89 1.58
N VAL A 512 6.47 20.19 0.50
CA VAL A 512 5.78 19.01 0.03
C VAL A 512 6.78 17.96 -0.44
N TYR A 513 6.66 16.74 0.08
CA TYR A 513 7.44 15.62 -0.39
C TYR A 513 6.72 14.91 -1.55
N LEU A 514 7.23 15.03 -2.76
CA LEU A 514 6.69 14.33 -3.92
C LEU A 514 7.68 13.25 -4.37
N VAL A 515 7.23 12.02 -4.27
CA VAL A 515 8.04 10.82 -4.59
C VAL A 515 8.42 10.76 -6.08
N ARG A 516 7.75 11.57 -6.94
CA ARG A 516 7.90 11.55 -8.40
C ARG A 516 8.22 12.94 -8.93
N HIS A 517 9.53 13.23 -9.03
CA HIS A 517 10.04 14.58 -9.30
C HIS A 517 9.91 15.07 -10.74
N PHE A 518 9.89 14.18 -11.75
CA PHE A 518 9.92 14.57 -13.16
C PHE A 518 8.79 15.53 -13.57
N GLY A 519 7.58 15.31 -13.04
CA GLY A 519 6.43 16.14 -13.33
C GLY A 519 6.49 17.55 -12.76
N ILE A 520 7.09 17.72 -11.58
CA ILE A 520 7.22 19.03 -10.91
C ILE A 520 8.06 19.98 -11.77
N PHE A 521 9.09 19.45 -12.42
CA PHE A 521 10.00 20.22 -13.26
C PHE A 521 9.57 20.27 -14.74
N GLY A 522 8.34 19.88 -15.06
CA GLY A 522 7.73 20.00 -16.38
C GLY A 522 8.40 19.16 -17.49
N VAL A 523 9.10 18.07 -17.12
CA VAL A 523 9.65 17.11 -18.08
C VAL A 523 8.55 16.15 -18.52
N THR A 524 8.30 16.06 -19.82
CA THR A 524 7.22 15.26 -20.40
C THR A 524 7.66 13.84 -20.76
N LEU A 525 6.70 12.93 -20.96
CA LEU A 525 6.96 11.60 -21.51
C LEU A 525 7.69 11.69 -22.86
N LEU A 526 7.31 12.65 -23.67
CA LEU A 526 7.86 12.82 -25.00
C LEU A 526 9.36 13.20 -24.92
N ASP A 527 9.74 14.04 -23.95
CA ASP A 527 11.13 14.40 -23.70
C ASP A 527 11.94 13.17 -23.30
N VAL A 528 11.38 12.36 -22.40
CA VAL A 528 12.00 11.11 -21.94
C VAL A 528 12.18 10.09 -23.08
N VAL A 529 11.13 9.90 -23.89
CA VAL A 529 11.18 8.93 -25.01
C VAL A 529 12.14 9.38 -26.10
N ARG A 530 12.18 10.69 -26.43
CA ARG A 530 13.02 11.23 -27.50
C ARG A 530 14.49 11.31 -27.13
N ALA A 531 14.80 11.71 -25.90
CA ALA A 531 16.18 11.92 -25.46
C ALA A 531 16.31 11.73 -23.93
N PRO A 532 16.43 10.48 -23.42
CA PRO A 532 16.44 10.20 -21.98
C PRO A 532 17.52 10.95 -21.18
N SER A 533 18.73 11.02 -21.67
CA SER A 533 19.84 11.76 -21.04
C SER A 533 19.53 13.26 -20.98
N ARG A 534 19.03 13.84 -22.07
CA ARG A 534 18.65 15.26 -22.14
C ARG A 534 17.45 15.56 -21.21
N ALA A 535 16.51 14.63 -21.07
CA ALA A 535 15.39 14.78 -20.13
C ALA A 535 15.88 14.85 -18.68
N LEU A 536 16.89 14.07 -18.31
CA LEU A 536 17.52 14.13 -17.00
C LEU A 536 18.28 15.44 -16.77
N GLU A 537 19.05 15.88 -17.75
CA GLU A 537 19.73 17.18 -17.70
C GLU A 537 18.73 18.34 -17.56
N MET A 538 17.65 18.34 -18.33
CA MET A 538 16.57 19.31 -18.22
C MET A 538 15.92 19.31 -16.83
N MET A 539 15.69 18.12 -16.27
CA MET A 539 15.13 17.99 -14.93
C MET A 539 16.07 18.62 -13.88
N MET A 540 17.36 18.34 -13.94
CA MET A 540 18.35 18.90 -13.01
C MET A 540 18.44 20.42 -13.15
N ALA A 541 18.53 20.93 -14.37
CA ALA A 541 18.59 22.38 -14.62
C ALA A 541 17.33 23.12 -14.12
N ARG A 542 16.15 22.55 -14.33
CA ARG A 542 14.89 23.15 -13.84
C ARG A 542 14.76 23.04 -12.33
N ARG A 543 15.25 21.95 -11.71
CA ARG A 543 15.36 21.85 -10.24
C ARG A 543 16.23 22.97 -9.70
N ASP A 544 17.40 23.18 -10.27
CA ASP A 544 18.33 24.22 -9.82
C ASP A 544 17.72 25.61 -9.98
N GLN A 545 17.01 25.85 -11.09
CA GLN A 545 16.25 27.09 -11.28
C GLN A 545 15.17 27.26 -10.20
N TYR A 546 14.40 26.22 -9.88
CA TYR A 546 13.39 26.24 -8.84
C TYR A 546 14.01 26.54 -7.47
N CYS A 547 15.11 25.87 -7.11
CA CYS A 547 15.79 26.08 -5.84
C CYS A 547 16.43 27.47 -5.71
N ASN A 548 16.92 28.06 -6.81
CA ASN A 548 17.38 29.45 -6.82
C ASN A 548 16.22 30.43 -6.64
N GLN A 549 15.05 30.17 -7.23
CA GLN A 549 13.85 30.99 -7.01
C GLN A 549 13.37 30.92 -5.55
N GLU A 550 13.44 29.74 -4.92
CA GLU A 550 13.13 29.56 -3.48
C GLU A 550 14.04 30.42 -2.60
N ILE A 551 15.36 30.41 -2.86
CA ILE A 551 16.33 31.23 -2.14
C ILE A 551 16.06 32.72 -2.39
N GLU A 552 15.77 33.12 -3.62
CA GLU A 552 15.50 34.52 -3.96
C GLU A 552 14.20 35.02 -3.33
N TYR A 553 13.16 34.15 -3.30
CA TYR A 553 11.93 34.45 -2.57
C TYR A 553 12.21 34.67 -1.08
N ALA A 554 13.01 33.82 -0.45
CA ALA A 554 13.41 33.98 0.94
C ALA A 554 14.18 35.28 1.17
N ARG A 555 15.14 35.65 0.29
CA ARG A 555 15.91 36.89 0.36
C ARG A 555 15.03 38.14 0.22
N SER A 556 14.12 38.13 -0.75
CA SER A 556 13.20 39.24 -1.02
C SER A 556 12.14 39.38 0.06
N SER A 557 12.10 38.42 0.96
CA SER A 557 11.33 38.44 2.21
C SER A 557 9.84 38.38 2.08
N GLY A 558 9.27 37.50 1.43
CA GLY A 558 7.87 37.19 1.65
C GLY A 558 6.94 38.42 1.84
N ARG A 559 5.72 38.19 2.06
CA ARG A 559 4.70 39.22 2.41
C ARG A 559 4.64 39.37 3.94
N PRO A 560 4.19 40.50 4.47
CA PRO A 560 3.95 40.63 5.90
C PRO A 560 3.04 39.51 6.44
N GLY A 561 3.53 38.79 7.46
CA GLY A 561 2.86 37.61 8.02
C GLY A 561 3.33 36.28 7.48
N ASP A 562 4.25 36.24 6.51
CA ASP A 562 4.92 35.01 6.09
C ASP A 562 6.03 34.66 7.08
N VAL A 563 6.21 33.38 7.33
CA VAL A 563 7.29 32.79 8.13
C VAL A 563 8.21 31.98 7.22
N ILE A 564 9.49 32.34 7.23
CA ILE A 564 10.51 31.63 6.44
C ILE A 564 11.36 30.82 7.43
N VAL A 565 11.39 29.50 7.25
CA VAL A 565 12.19 28.59 8.07
C VAL A 565 13.44 28.20 7.32
N LEU A 566 14.61 28.68 7.81
CA LEU A 566 15.91 28.38 7.23
C LEU A 566 16.47 27.09 7.83
N LEU A 567 16.50 26.03 7.03
CA LEU A 567 17.02 24.70 7.37
C LEU A 567 18.47 24.51 6.94
N SER A 568 19.11 25.54 6.43
CA SER A 568 20.53 25.57 6.05
C SER A 568 21.10 26.95 6.27
N ASP A 569 22.42 27.12 6.08
CA ASP A 569 23.09 28.41 6.15
C ASP A 569 22.87 29.28 4.91
N ARG A 570 22.04 28.86 3.96
CA ARG A 570 21.71 29.63 2.76
C ARG A 570 20.19 29.84 2.63
N PRO A 571 19.74 31.07 2.44
CA PRO A 571 20.51 32.32 2.46
C PRO A 571 21.04 32.66 3.88
N ARG A 572 22.15 33.41 3.96
CA ARG A 572 22.64 33.90 5.25
C ARG A 572 21.67 34.94 5.78
N THR A 573 21.61 35.08 7.09
CA THR A 573 20.73 36.08 7.74
C THR A 573 21.02 37.50 7.24
N GLU A 574 22.30 37.81 6.92
CA GLU A 574 22.77 39.09 6.40
C GLU A 574 22.29 39.37 4.95
N GLU A 575 21.89 38.32 4.21
CA GLU A 575 21.37 38.42 2.86
C GLU A 575 19.85 38.65 2.80
N MET A 576 19.19 38.64 3.97
CA MET A 576 17.75 38.89 4.07
C MET A 576 17.44 40.39 3.89
N ALA A 577 16.28 40.68 3.29
CA ALA A 577 15.88 42.07 3.04
C ALA A 577 15.73 42.89 4.32
N ALA A 578 15.84 44.22 4.19
CA ALA A 578 15.61 45.15 5.30
C ALA A 578 14.21 44.97 5.91
N GLY A 579 14.15 44.99 7.24
CA GLY A 579 12.90 44.79 7.99
C GLY A 579 12.51 43.34 8.26
N VAL A 580 13.39 42.38 7.95
CA VAL A 580 13.24 40.98 8.35
C VAL A 580 14.03 40.69 9.61
N THR A 581 13.39 40.09 10.60
CA THR A 581 14.01 39.65 11.84
C THR A 581 14.10 38.15 11.88
N CYS A 582 15.31 37.60 12.11
CA CYS A 582 15.53 36.16 12.22
C CYS A 582 15.85 35.78 13.67
N SER A 583 15.23 34.69 14.14
CA SER A 583 15.39 34.11 15.46
C SER A 583 15.76 32.64 15.39
N PRO A 584 16.42 32.07 16.41
CA PRO A 584 16.74 30.64 16.43
C PRO A 584 15.45 29.80 16.56
N LEU A 585 15.46 28.61 15.94
CA LEU A 585 14.44 27.58 16.06
C LEU A 585 15.15 26.21 16.13
N SER A 586 15.41 25.72 17.33
CA SER A 586 16.28 24.58 17.57
C SER A 586 17.64 24.77 16.87
N TRP A 587 18.00 23.85 15.93
CA TRP A 587 19.22 23.99 15.10
C TRP A 587 19.00 24.84 13.83
N ALA A 588 17.74 25.12 13.49
CA ALA A 588 17.34 25.95 12.36
C ALA A 588 17.13 27.42 12.80
N ARG A 589 16.67 28.24 11.89
CA ARG A 589 16.27 29.64 12.14
C ARG A 589 14.94 29.90 11.46
N TYR A 590 14.18 30.83 12.01
CA TYR A 590 13.02 31.37 11.32
C TYR A 590 13.13 32.87 11.16
N CYS A 591 12.62 33.40 10.07
CA CYS A 591 12.65 34.81 9.74
C CYS A 591 11.23 35.31 9.48
N GLU A 592 10.88 36.46 10.02
CA GLU A 592 9.59 37.12 9.86
C GLU A 592 9.79 38.57 9.44
N ARG A 593 8.91 39.06 8.57
CA ARG A 593 8.88 40.47 8.23
C ARG A 593 8.03 41.22 9.26
N SER A 594 8.57 42.24 9.88
CA SER A 594 7.83 43.11 10.79
C SER A 594 6.59 43.69 10.09
N LYS A 595 5.45 43.64 10.74
CA LYS A 595 4.26 44.38 10.29
C LYS A 595 4.62 45.86 10.45
N GLN A 596 4.87 46.56 9.34
CA GLN A 596 4.91 48.01 9.35
C GLN A 596 3.51 48.57 9.61
#